data_d1ebe26ecb3e4c820f6ce6d4a969f812
#
_entry.id   d1ebe26ecb3e4c820f6ce6d4a969f812
#
_cell.length_a   1.000
_cell.length_b   1.000
_cell.length_c   1.000
_cell.angle_alpha   90.00
_cell.angle_beta   90.00
_cell.angle_gamma   90.00
#
_symmetry.space_group_name_H-M   'P 1'
#
loop_
_entity.id
_entity.type
_entity.pdbx_description
1 polymer ?
#
loop_
_entity_poly.entity_id
_entity_poly.type
_entity_poly.pdbx_seq_one_letter_code
_entity_poly.pdbx_strand_id
1 'polypeptide(L)'
;MSGFRPGWLPSILVLMLFPCLIALGFWQLARADEKRLLLASHEAQQQASPINLDLLEREANPAYKRVRLQGYFDARHTLLLDNRIRDGKVGVEVLQPFYDQSSGLWVLLNRGWLAWPDRRITPRFATPDTPLTLQATVYVPLGEAFQLQKNLPSNEWPRLISEVKADALWQQLGRGGLAYEVRLEPGPASFQVSWPVIAMSPDKHTGYAVQWFALSAALLGLFIYLGLVNAREIHHEPSHRPA
;
A
#
# COMPACT_ATOMS: atom_id res chain seq x y z
N MET A 1 2.36 -32.29 -47.94
CA MET A 1 2.70 -31.54 -46.71
C MET A 1 1.77 -30.35 -46.64
N SER A 2 0.78 -30.34 -45.74
CA SER A 2 -0.15 -29.22 -45.57
C SER A 2 0.66 -27.99 -45.03
N GLY A 3 0.78 -26.96 -45.87
CA GLY A 3 1.47 -25.76 -45.45
C GLY A 3 0.74 -25.02 -44.35
N PHE A 4 1.42 -24.38 -43.38
CA PHE A 4 0.84 -23.53 -42.36
C PHE A 4 0.37 -22.19 -42.98
N ARG A 5 -0.92 -21.83 -42.80
CA ARG A 5 -1.53 -20.62 -43.41
C ARG A 5 -2.49 -19.91 -42.46
N PRO A 6 -1.99 -19.14 -41.49
CA PRO A 6 -2.83 -18.51 -40.48
C PRO A 6 -3.62 -17.28 -40.97
N GLY A 7 -3.32 -16.76 -42.15
CA GLY A 7 -3.86 -15.51 -42.65
C GLY A 7 -3.06 -14.28 -42.13
N TRP A 8 -3.18 -13.15 -42.81
CA TRP A 8 -2.41 -11.93 -42.49
C TRP A 8 -2.94 -11.26 -41.18
N LEU A 9 -4.24 -11.20 -40.98
CA LEU A 9 -4.87 -10.54 -39.83
C LEU A 9 -4.52 -11.25 -38.49
N PRO A 10 -4.70 -12.56 -38.35
CA PRO A 10 -4.24 -13.29 -37.15
C PRO A 10 -2.72 -13.17 -36.94
N SER A 11 -1.93 -13.14 -38.00
CA SER A 11 -0.46 -13.01 -37.89
C SER A 11 -0.06 -11.64 -37.28
N ILE A 12 -0.67 -10.54 -37.73
CA ILE A 12 -0.42 -9.21 -37.15
C ILE A 12 -0.87 -9.19 -35.68
N LEU A 13 -2.07 -9.71 -35.37
CA LEU A 13 -2.59 -9.74 -34.01
C LEU A 13 -1.64 -10.47 -33.06
N VAL A 14 -1.17 -11.67 -33.45
CA VAL A 14 -0.23 -12.44 -32.63
C VAL A 14 1.12 -11.75 -32.51
N LEU A 15 1.64 -11.18 -33.60
CA LEU A 15 2.90 -10.45 -33.58
C LEU A 15 2.89 -9.25 -32.62
N MET A 16 1.74 -8.60 -32.44
CA MET A 16 1.60 -7.48 -31.52
C MET A 16 1.28 -7.94 -30.08
N LEU A 17 0.33 -8.84 -29.91
CA LEU A 17 -0.15 -9.22 -28.56
C LEU A 17 0.80 -10.18 -27.84
N PHE A 18 1.39 -11.14 -28.54
CA PHE A 18 2.24 -12.13 -27.90
C PHE A 18 3.42 -11.53 -27.13
N PRO A 19 4.24 -10.62 -27.72
CA PRO A 19 5.33 -9.98 -26.98
C PRO A 19 4.82 -9.10 -25.82
N CYS A 20 3.65 -8.43 -25.99
CA CYS A 20 3.05 -7.64 -24.90
C CYS A 20 2.65 -8.52 -23.72
N LEU A 21 2.02 -9.67 -23.96
CA LEU A 21 1.61 -10.61 -22.90
C LEU A 21 2.83 -11.16 -22.17
N ILE A 22 3.86 -11.54 -22.89
CA ILE A 22 5.14 -11.99 -22.29
C ILE A 22 5.79 -10.88 -21.44
N ALA A 23 5.85 -9.67 -21.98
CA ALA A 23 6.41 -8.52 -21.26
C ALA A 23 5.64 -8.21 -19.97
N LEU A 24 4.31 -8.28 -20.00
CA LEU A 24 3.46 -8.12 -18.83
C LEU A 24 3.68 -9.23 -17.80
N GLY A 25 3.90 -10.47 -18.24
CA GLY A 25 4.25 -11.58 -17.35
C GLY A 25 5.55 -11.31 -16.59
N PHE A 26 6.61 -10.94 -17.28
CA PHE A 26 7.89 -10.60 -16.65
C PHE A 26 7.81 -9.35 -15.78
N TRP A 27 7.05 -8.33 -16.19
CA TRP A 27 6.82 -7.14 -15.39
C TRP A 27 6.15 -7.49 -14.04
N GLN A 28 5.16 -8.39 -14.04
CA GLN A 28 4.51 -8.86 -12.82
C GLN A 28 5.48 -9.64 -11.92
N LEU A 29 6.37 -10.47 -12.47
CA LEU A 29 7.39 -11.16 -11.69
C LEU A 29 8.35 -10.17 -11.02
N ALA A 30 8.82 -9.17 -11.76
CA ALA A 30 9.69 -8.13 -11.22
C ALA A 30 9.02 -7.36 -10.07
N ARG A 31 7.71 -7.07 -10.20
CA ARG A 31 6.92 -6.46 -9.12
C ARG A 31 6.77 -7.37 -7.90
N ALA A 32 6.58 -8.67 -8.11
CA ALA A 32 6.54 -9.63 -7.00
C ALA A 32 7.85 -9.62 -6.21
N ASP A 33 9.00 -9.62 -6.89
CA ASP A 33 10.32 -9.62 -6.25
C ASP A 33 10.60 -8.32 -5.51
N GLU A 34 10.25 -7.16 -6.10
CA GLU A 34 10.31 -5.86 -5.42
C GLU A 34 9.51 -5.88 -4.10
N LYS A 35 8.29 -6.43 -4.12
CA LYS A 35 7.45 -6.51 -2.91
C LYS A 35 8.00 -7.50 -1.88
N ARG A 36 8.62 -8.60 -2.29
CA ARG A 36 9.32 -9.54 -1.38
C ARG A 36 10.49 -8.86 -0.66
N LEU A 37 11.31 -8.10 -1.40
CA LEU A 37 12.43 -7.35 -0.81
C LEU A 37 11.95 -6.29 0.20
N LEU A 38 10.87 -5.56 -0.12
CA LEU A 38 10.27 -4.59 0.81
C LEU A 38 9.78 -5.27 2.09
N LEU A 39 9.09 -6.40 1.98
CA LEU A 39 8.63 -7.15 3.16
C LEU A 39 9.79 -7.68 4.00
N ALA A 40 10.81 -8.26 3.38
CA ALA A 40 11.98 -8.76 4.10
C ALA A 40 12.74 -7.64 4.83
N SER A 41 12.91 -6.47 4.20
CA SER A 41 13.53 -5.31 4.84
C SER A 41 12.71 -4.78 6.01
N HIS A 42 11.38 -4.74 5.87
CA HIS A 42 10.48 -4.34 6.95
C HIS A 42 10.51 -5.34 8.11
N GLU A 43 10.49 -6.63 7.84
CA GLU A 43 10.56 -7.68 8.85
C GLU A 43 11.88 -7.61 9.64
N ALA A 44 13.02 -7.43 8.95
CA ALA A 44 14.31 -7.22 9.59
C ALA A 44 14.30 -6.00 10.53
N GLN A 45 13.64 -4.90 10.13
CA GLN A 45 13.51 -3.72 10.98
C GLN A 45 12.56 -3.94 12.17
N GLN A 46 11.51 -4.73 12.01
CA GLN A 46 10.63 -5.09 13.12
C GLN A 46 11.29 -5.97 14.18
N GLN A 47 12.27 -6.78 13.80
CA GLN A 47 13.06 -7.60 14.74
C GLN A 47 14.17 -6.80 15.44
N ALA A 48 14.53 -5.62 14.92
CA ALA A 48 15.52 -4.75 15.55
C ALA A 48 15.03 -4.20 16.89
N SER A 49 15.94 -4.03 17.85
CA SER A 49 15.60 -3.40 19.13
C SER A 49 15.14 -1.96 18.93
N PRO A 50 14.08 -1.51 19.63
CA PRO A 50 13.65 -0.13 19.57
C PRO A 50 14.73 0.82 20.07
N ILE A 51 14.99 1.89 19.34
CA ILE A 51 15.91 2.95 19.74
C ILE A 51 15.17 4.07 20.48
N ASN A 52 15.86 4.87 21.26
CA ASN A 52 15.28 6.08 21.83
C ASN A 52 15.11 7.14 20.74
N LEU A 53 14.12 8.02 20.91
CA LEU A 53 13.76 9.02 19.89
C LEU A 53 14.91 10.01 19.59
N ASP A 54 15.72 10.36 20.58
CA ASP A 54 16.91 11.22 20.44
C ASP A 54 17.98 10.67 19.48
N LEU A 55 18.02 9.34 19.34
CA LEU A 55 18.92 8.67 18.39
C LEU A 55 18.40 8.68 16.96
N LEU A 56 17.11 8.88 16.77
CA LEU A 56 16.49 8.86 15.44
C LEU A 56 17.02 9.96 14.51
N GLU A 57 17.38 11.13 15.04
CA GLU A 57 17.94 12.24 14.26
C GLU A 57 19.32 11.91 13.64
N ARG A 58 20.02 10.93 14.21
CA ARG A 58 21.33 10.46 13.72
C ARG A 58 21.21 9.37 12.65
N GLU A 59 20.00 8.86 12.45
CA GLU A 59 19.73 7.81 11.48
C GLU A 59 19.61 8.39 10.07
N ALA A 60 20.39 7.88 9.12
CA ALA A 60 20.34 8.32 7.73
C ALA A 60 18.98 8.04 7.06
N ASN A 61 18.28 7.00 7.53
CA ASN A 61 16.92 6.66 7.09
C ASN A 61 16.05 6.34 8.30
N PRO A 62 15.18 7.25 8.74
CA PRO A 62 14.28 7.03 9.87
C PRO A 62 13.09 6.13 9.54
N ALA A 63 12.81 5.85 8.26
CA ALA A 63 11.64 5.10 7.84
C ALA A 63 11.63 3.69 8.45
N TYR A 64 10.51 3.34 9.04
CA TYR A 64 10.23 2.05 9.67
C TYR A 64 11.13 1.69 10.87
N LYS A 65 11.93 2.61 11.39
CA LYS A 65 12.67 2.41 12.63
C LYS A 65 11.72 2.28 13.81
N ARG A 66 11.96 1.30 14.65
CA ARG A 66 11.24 1.13 15.91
C ARG A 66 11.80 2.08 16.96
N VAL A 67 10.90 2.77 17.64
CA VAL A 67 11.25 3.73 18.69
C VAL A 67 10.59 3.37 20.00
N ARG A 68 11.30 3.63 21.10
CA ARG A 68 10.75 3.60 22.44
C ARG A 68 10.47 5.03 22.87
N LEU A 69 9.23 5.26 23.29
CA LEU A 69 8.72 6.55 23.74
C LEU A 69 8.37 6.45 25.22
N GLN A 70 8.66 7.48 26.00
CA GLN A 70 8.29 7.56 27.41
C GLN A 70 7.70 8.93 27.72
N GLY A 71 6.42 8.98 28.09
CA GLY A 71 5.75 10.25 28.30
C GLY A 71 4.25 10.16 28.37
N TYR A 72 3.54 11.16 27.84
CA TYR A 72 2.10 11.31 27.98
C TYR A 72 1.43 11.87 26.73
N PHE A 73 0.15 11.54 26.57
CA PHE A 73 -0.69 12.03 25.47
C PHE A 73 -1.24 13.46 25.75
N ASP A 74 -1.40 14.23 24.69
CA ASP A 74 -2.28 15.39 24.68
C ASP A 74 -3.63 15.02 24.06
N ALA A 75 -4.57 14.63 24.90
CA ALA A 75 -5.91 14.22 24.47
C ALA A 75 -6.73 15.34 23.82
N ARG A 76 -6.38 16.61 24.07
CA ARG A 76 -7.12 17.77 23.58
C ARG A 76 -6.95 17.99 22.09
N HIS A 77 -5.82 17.59 21.51
CA HIS A 77 -5.50 17.81 20.10
C HIS A 77 -5.55 16.51 19.29
N THR A 78 -6.72 15.86 19.32
CA THR A 78 -6.94 14.60 18.59
C THR A 78 -7.25 14.84 17.12
N LEU A 79 -6.56 14.10 16.23
CA LEU A 79 -6.84 14.03 14.80
C LEU A 79 -7.49 12.68 14.47
N LEU A 80 -8.50 12.71 13.60
CA LEU A 80 -9.20 11.54 13.08
C LEU A 80 -8.91 11.45 11.59
N LEU A 81 -8.05 10.51 11.19
CA LEU A 81 -7.69 10.31 9.80
C LEU A 81 -8.78 9.49 9.11
N ASP A 82 -9.47 10.11 8.17
CA ASP A 82 -10.67 9.59 7.52
C ASP A 82 -10.40 8.57 6.42
N ASN A 83 -11.50 7.99 5.93
CA ASN A 83 -11.52 7.01 4.82
C ASN A 83 -10.67 5.78 5.07
N ARG A 84 -10.64 5.29 6.32
CA ARG A 84 -9.96 4.06 6.71
C ARG A 84 -10.94 2.91 6.80
N ILE A 85 -10.87 2.02 5.80
CA ILE A 85 -11.72 0.83 5.75
C ILE A 85 -10.90 -0.37 6.19
N ARG A 86 -11.42 -1.15 7.16
CA ARG A 86 -10.85 -2.43 7.60
C ARG A 86 -11.94 -3.48 7.68
N ASP A 87 -11.68 -4.64 7.10
CA ASP A 87 -12.61 -5.78 7.07
C ASP A 87 -14.03 -5.38 6.62
N GLY A 88 -14.10 -4.50 5.58
CA GLY A 88 -15.35 -3.97 5.04
C GLY A 88 -16.08 -2.95 5.93
N LYS A 89 -15.50 -2.56 7.08
CA LYS A 89 -16.09 -1.57 8.00
C LYS A 89 -15.43 -0.22 7.82
N VAL A 90 -16.25 0.83 7.81
CA VAL A 90 -15.79 2.22 7.75
C VAL A 90 -15.30 2.67 9.12
N GLY A 91 -14.20 3.39 9.16
CA GLY A 91 -13.62 3.91 10.39
C GLY A 91 -12.61 5.03 10.15
N VAL A 92 -11.88 5.35 11.19
CA VAL A 92 -10.82 6.36 11.22
C VAL A 92 -9.59 5.79 11.90
N GLU A 93 -8.42 6.34 11.61
CA GLU A 93 -7.26 6.16 12.47
C GLU A 93 -7.16 7.36 13.42
N VAL A 94 -6.87 7.05 14.69
CA VAL A 94 -6.81 8.06 15.76
C VAL A 94 -5.36 8.47 15.96
N LEU A 95 -5.06 9.75 15.71
CA LEU A 95 -3.73 10.32 15.94
C LEU A 95 -3.80 11.35 17.06
N GLN A 96 -2.85 11.25 18.00
CA GLN A 96 -2.73 12.19 19.11
C GLN A 96 -1.28 12.62 19.29
N PRO A 97 -1.02 13.90 19.66
CA PRO A 97 0.28 14.30 20.11
C PRO A 97 0.68 13.53 21.38
N PHE A 98 1.90 13.04 21.38
CA PHE A 98 2.53 12.41 22.54
C PHE A 98 3.83 13.13 22.83
N TYR A 99 4.02 13.58 24.05
CA TYR A 99 5.26 14.21 24.48
C TYR A 99 6.24 13.17 24.98
N ASP A 100 7.35 13.00 24.30
CA ASP A 100 8.41 12.11 24.75
C ASP A 100 9.38 12.86 25.69
N GLN A 101 9.39 12.46 26.96
CA GLN A 101 10.18 13.07 28.00
C GLN A 101 11.69 12.87 27.81
N SER A 102 12.08 11.77 27.15
CA SER A 102 13.50 11.44 26.96
C SER A 102 14.18 12.36 25.94
N SER A 103 13.49 12.71 24.87
CA SER A 103 13.98 13.62 23.81
C SER A 103 13.53 15.07 23.98
N GLY A 104 12.47 15.33 24.76
CA GLY A 104 11.84 16.64 24.85
C GLY A 104 11.00 17.01 23.61
N LEU A 105 10.72 16.07 22.72
CA LEU A 105 10.01 16.28 21.47
C LEU A 105 8.56 15.79 21.52
N TRP A 106 7.72 16.45 20.74
CA TRP A 106 6.38 15.95 20.43
C TRP A 106 6.43 15.01 19.24
N VAL A 107 5.68 13.91 19.31
CA VAL A 107 5.47 12.98 18.20
C VAL A 107 3.97 12.87 17.89
N LEU A 108 3.60 12.82 16.63
CA LEU A 108 2.23 12.55 16.24
C LEU A 108 2.04 11.04 16.18
N LEU A 109 1.46 10.50 17.26
CA LEU A 109 1.32 9.07 17.48
C LEU A 109 -0.01 8.56 16.95
N ASN A 110 0.02 7.69 15.94
CA ASN A 110 -1.14 7.00 15.41
C ASN A 110 -1.42 5.77 16.28
N ARG A 111 -2.54 5.80 17.00
CA ARG A 111 -2.96 4.77 17.94
C ARG A 111 -3.67 3.59 17.28
N GLY A 112 -3.94 3.67 15.98
CA GLY A 112 -4.61 2.63 15.22
C GLY A 112 -6.02 3.00 14.80
N TRP A 113 -6.68 2.02 14.20
CA TRP A 113 -8.00 2.16 13.60
C TRP A 113 -9.12 1.94 14.62
N LEU A 114 -10.15 2.79 14.49
CA LEU A 114 -11.39 2.75 15.28
C LEU A 114 -12.58 2.74 14.31
N ALA A 115 -13.54 1.84 14.53
CA ALA A 115 -14.77 1.80 13.75
C ALA A 115 -15.61 3.06 13.98
N TRP A 116 -16.10 3.65 12.89
CA TRP A 116 -16.98 4.83 12.95
C TRP A 116 -18.18 4.66 12.00
N PRO A 117 -19.15 3.83 12.37
CA PRO A 117 -20.29 3.49 11.49
C PRO A 117 -21.29 4.62 11.34
N ASP A 118 -21.48 5.47 12.37
CA ASP A 118 -22.40 6.62 12.34
C ASP A 118 -21.61 7.93 12.40
N ARG A 119 -21.47 8.58 11.25
CA ARG A 119 -20.73 9.84 11.08
C ARG A 119 -21.34 11.04 11.81
N ARG A 120 -22.57 10.96 12.27
CA ARG A 120 -23.26 12.02 13.03
C ARG A 120 -22.81 12.08 14.48
N ILE A 121 -22.23 11.00 14.99
CA ILE A 121 -21.81 10.89 16.38
C ILE A 121 -20.28 10.82 16.43
N THR A 122 -19.64 11.81 17.04
CA THR A 122 -18.17 11.79 17.21
C THR A 122 -17.73 10.56 17.98
N PRO A 123 -16.74 9.79 17.52
CA PRO A 123 -16.31 8.57 18.18
C PRO A 123 -15.75 8.88 19.58
N ARG A 124 -16.17 8.09 20.55
CA ARG A 124 -15.70 8.21 21.95
C ARG A 124 -14.67 7.12 22.23
N PHE A 125 -13.58 7.48 22.83
CA PHE A 125 -12.53 6.56 23.23
C PHE A 125 -11.74 7.14 24.41
N ALA A 126 -11.11 6.26 25.20
CA ALA A 126 -10.26 6.68 26.29
C ALA A 126 -8.86 7.02 25.81
N THR A 127 -8.29 8.09 26.35
CA THR A 127 -6.87 8.42 26.25
C THR A 127 -6.25 8.27 27.63
N PRO A 128 -5.16 7.50 27.77
CA PRO A 128 -4.45 7.42 29.04
C PRO A 128 -3.99 8.79 29.52
N ASP A 129 -4.20 9.08 30.79
CA ASP A 129 -3.87 10.35 31.45
C ASP A 129 -2.58 10.28 32.28
N THR A 130 -2.00 9.08 32.39
CA THR A 130 -0.75 8.82 33.11
C THR A 130 0.42 8.64 32.14
N PRO A 131 1.67 8.88 32.56
CA PRO A 131 2.84 8.59 31.75
C PRO A 131 2.93 7.10 31.40
N LEU A 132 3.32 6.82 30.15
CA LEU A 132 3.43 5.49 29.58
C LEU A 132 4.78 5.28 28.90
N THR A 133 5.24 4.03 28.89
CA THR A 133 6.29 3.59 27.98
C THR A 133 5.66 2.83 26.83
N LEU A 134 5.91 3.29 25.60
CA LEU A 134 5.28 2.79 24.39
C LEU A 134 6.36 2.36 23.39
N GLN A 135 6.01 1.39 22.55
CA GLN A 135 6.80 1.03 21.37
C GLN A 135 6.02 1.42 20.12
N ALA A 136 6.71 2.00 19.16
CA ALA A 136 6.11 2.49 17.96
C ALA A 136 7.10 2.46 16.80
N THR A 137 6.61 2.59 15.58
CA THR A 137 7.41 2.57 14.36
C THR A 137 7.24 3.89 13.62
N VAL A 138 8.34 4.50 13.20
CA VAL A 138 8.32 5.73 12.39
C VAL A 138 7.79 5.39 11.00
N TYR A 139 6.78 6.13 10.56
CA TYR A 139 6.21 5.97 9.23
C TYR A 139 6.57 7.14 8.33
N VAL A 140 7.24 6.83 7.24
CA VAL A 140 7.54 7.77 6.16
C VAL A 140 6.80 7.28 4.91
N PRO A 141 5.85 8.07 4.37
CA PRO A 141 5.12 7.67 3.18
C PRO A 141 6.07 7.50 1.99
N LEU A 142 5.87 6.44 1.20
CA LEU A 142 6.55 6.23 -0.08
C LEU A 142 5.85 7.07 -1.16
N GLY A 143 6.26 8.32 -1.35
CA GLY A 143 5.70 9.25 -2.32
C GLY A 143 4.55 10.11 -1.78
N GLU A 144 4.08 11.04 -2.62
CA GLU A 144 2.95 11.91 -2.29
C GLU A 144 1.63 11.15 -2.47
N ALA A 145 0.76 11.19 -1.47
CA ALA A 145 -0.57 10.65 -1.59
C ALA A 145 -1.40 11.53 -2.53
N PHE A 146 -2.09 10.90 -3.50
CA PHE A 146 -3.04 11.62 -4.35
C PHE A 146 -4.19 12.18 -3.48
N GLN A 147 -4.36 13.49 -3.49
CA GLN A 147 -5.37 14.17 -2.69
C GLN A 147 -6.53 14.63 -3.54
N LEU A 148 -7.73 14.15 -3.22
CA LEU A 148 -8.99 14.70 -3.75
C LEU A 148 -9.41 15.97 -3.02
N GLN A 149 -9.01 16.15 -1.76
CA GLN A 149 -9.40 17.29 -0.93
C GLN A 149 -8.29 17.62 0.08
N LYS A 150 -7.93 18.89 0.19
CA LYS A 150 -7.00 19.39 1.22
C LYS A 150 -7.70 19.43 2.59
N ASN A 151 -6.93 19.22 3.65
CA ASN A 151 -7.42 19.42 5.01
C ASN A 151 -7.91 20.87 5.17
N LEU A 152 -9.16 21.06 5.58
CA LEU A 152 -9.69 22.39 5.87
C LEU A 152 -9.12 22.88 7.21
N PRO A 153 -8.72 24.16 7.30
CA PRO A 153 -8.35 24.76 8.57
C PRO A 153 -9.56 24.70 9.53
N SER A 154 -9.35 24.17 10.70
CA SER A 154 -10.34 24.14 11.77
C SER A 154 -9.65 24.28 13.11
N ASN A 155 -10.27 25.00 14.03
CA ASN A 155 -9.83 25.09 15.43
C ASN A 155 -10.63 24.13 16.36
N GLU A 156 -11.59 23.40 15.81
CA GLU A 156 -12.38 22.43 16.56
C GLU A 156 -11.63 21.10 16.73
N TRP A 157 -11.83 20.46 17.86
CA TRP A 157 -11.25 19.16 18.21
C TRP A 157 -12.35 18.20 18.73
N PRO A 158 -12.29 16.91 18.39
CA PRO A 158 -11.31 16.27 17.50
C PRO A 158 -11.48 16.72 16.05
N ARG A 159 -10.36 16.80 15.30
CA ARG A 159 -10.35 17.26 13.91
C ARG A 159 -10.32 16.09 12.94
N LEU A 160 -11.23 16.12 11.96
CA LEU A 160 -11.20 15.19 10.84
C LEU A 160 -10.18 15.63 9.79
N ILE A 161 -9.30 14.73 9.37
CA ILE A 161 -8.26 14.99 8.38
C ILE A 161 -8.26 13.91 7.31
N SER A 162 -7.85 14.27 6.09
CA SER A 162 -7.66 13.34 4.98
C SER A 162 -6.19 12.92 4.80
N GLU A 163 -5.26 13.70 5.38
CA GLU A 163 -3.83 13.50 5.28
C GLU A 163 -3.13 13.90 6.59
N VAL A 164 -2.07 13.17 6.91
CA VAL A 164 -1.22 13.44 8.08
C VAL A 164 -0.10 14.39 7.67
N LYS A 165 -0.04 15.55 8.33
CA LYS A 165 1.03 16.57 8.21
C LYS A 165 1.48 16.96 9.61
N ALA A 166 2.43 16.22 10.17
CA ALA A 166 2.88 16.43 11.54
C ALA A 166 3.55 17.79 11.73
N ASP A 167 4.39 18.22 10.79
CA ASP A 167 5.06 19.52 10.78
C ASP A 167 4.08 20.70 10.80
N ALA A 168 3.03 20.65 9.99
CA ALA A 168 1.98 21.66 9.97
C ALA A 168 1.21 21.72 11.31
N LEU A 169 0.98 20.57 11.95
CA LEU A 169 0.39 20.52 13.28
C LEU A 169 1.29 21.18 14.32
N TRP A 170 2.58 20.89 14.30
CA TRP A 170 3.53 21.50 15.26
C TRP A 170 3.62 23.00 15.08
N GLN A 171 3.65 23.50 13.87
CA GLN A 171 3.60 24.94 13.59
C GLN A 171 2.32 25.57 14.14
N GLN A 172 1.16 24.97 13.94
CA GLN A 172 -0.11 25.45 14.45
C GLN A 172 -0.16 25.47 15.99
N LEU A 173 0.41 24.45 16.64
CA LEU A 173 0.42 24.35 18.10
C LEU A 173 1.56 25.12 18.77
N GLY A 174 2.48 25.71 18.00
CA GLY A 174 3.68 26.39 18.52
C GLY A 174 4.61 25.45 19.29
N ARG A 175 4.77 24.21 18.80
CA ARG A 175 5.53 23.14 19.47
C ARG A 175 6.66 22.62 18.56
N GLY A 176 7.75 22.17 19.17
CA GLY A 176 8.78 21.39 18.48
C GLY A 176 8.37 19.91 18.46
N GLY A 177 8.46 19.27 17.30
CA GLY A 177 8.10 17.86 17.20
C GLY A 177 8.65 17.18 15.95
N LEU A 178 8.55 15.86 15.93
CA LEU A 178 9.00 15.03 14.82
C LEU A 178 8.11 15.28 13.59
N ALA A 179 8.72 15.48 12.42
CA ALA A 179 8.01 15.74 11.18
C ALA A 179 7.24 14.51 10.60
N TYR A 180 7.44 13.34 11.20
CA TYR A 180 6.86 12.07 10.75
C TYR A 180 5.70 11.62 11.62
N GLU A 181 4.79 10.83 11.01
CA GLU A 181 3.84 10.02 11.75
C GLU A 181 4.59 8.88 12.46
N VAL A 182 4.20 8.59 13.70
CA VAL A 182 4.72 7.45 14.45
C VAL A 182 3.55 6.50 14.73
N ARG A 183 3.67 5.25 14.35
CA ARG A 183 2.61 4.23 14.43
C ARG A 183 2.81 3.33 15.62
N LEU A 184 1.83 3.32 16.51
CA LEU A 184 1.88 2.53 17.74
C LEU A 184 1.90 1.04 17.44
N GLU A 185 2.73 0.29 18.17
CA GLU A 185 2.68 -1.16 18.20
C GLU A 185 1.53 -1.64 19.12
N PRO A 186 1.11 -2.93 19.02
CA PRO A 186 0.07 -3.46 19.89
C PRO A 186 0.41 -3.25 21.38
N GLY A 187 -0.53 -2.67 22.13
CA GLY A 187 -0.31 -2.36 23.53
C GLY A 187 -1.50 -1.68 24.19
N PRO A 188 -1.40 -1.27 25.47
CA PRO A 188 -2.52 -0.78 26.27
C PRO A 188 -3.13 0.52 25.74
N ALA A 189 -2.38 1.31 24.97
CA ALA A 189 -2.86 2.57 24.39
C ALA A 189 -3.27 2.45 22.92
N SER A 190 -3.14 1.26 22.31
CA SER A 190 -3.47 1.04 20.91
C SER A 190 -4.93 0.65 20.70
N PHE A 191 -5.47 1.06 19.54
CA PHE A 191 -6.70 0.51 18.97
C PHE A 191 -6.37 -0.69 18.08
N GLN A 192 -7.14 -0.91 17.03
CA GLN A 192 -6.79 -1.96 16.09
C GLN A 192 -5.57 -1.53 15.25
N VAL A 193 -4.40 -2.05 15.60
CA VAL A 193 -3.16 -1.79 14.88
C VAL A 193 -2.88 -2.94 13.92
N SER A 194 -2.86 -2.61 12.63
CA SER A 194 -2.44 -3.49 11.54
C SER A 194 -1.94 -2.57 10.45
N TRP A 195 -0.64 -2.51 10.27
CA TRP A 195 -0.02 -1.57 9.35
C TRP A 195 0.41 -2.29 8.07
N PRO A 196 -0.43 -2.33 7.01
CA PRO A 196 -0.05 -2.98 5.77
C PRO A 196 1.13 -2.24 5.13
N VAL A 197 2.22 -2.94 4.93
CA VAL A 197 3.46 -2.42 4.32
C VAL A 197 3.30 -2.26 2.82
N ILE A 198 2.48 -3.12 2.22
CA ILE A 198 2.25 -3.21 0.77
C ILE A 198 0.76 -3.30 0.48
N ALA A 199 0.32 -2.65 -0.60
CA ALA A 199 -1.08 -2.68 -1.02
C ALA A 199 -1.49 -4.01 -1.67
N MET A 200 -0.55 -4.69 -2.35
CA MET A 200 -0.78 -5.97 -3.03
C MET A 200 0.34 -6.94 -2.68
N SER A 201 -0.04 -8.17 -2.28
CA SER A 201 0.93 -9.21 -1.92
C SER A 201 1.74 -9.69 -3.13
N PRO A 202 3.00 -10.16 -2.92
CA PRO A 202 3.82 -10.77 -3.96
C PRO A 202 3.12 -11.91 -4.69
N ASP A 203 2.34 -12.72 -3.96
CA ASP A 203 1.63 -13.87 -4.52
C ASP A 203 0.56 -13.48 -5.53
N LYS A 204 -0.13 -12.34 -5.32
CA LYS A 204 -1.07 -11.81 -6.32
C LYS A 204 -0.36 -11.40 -7.60
N HIS A 205 0.79 -10.76 -7.52
CA HIS A 205 1.62 -10.43 -8.68
C HIS A 205 2.09 -11.70 -9.41
N THR A 206 2.54 -12.71 -8.68
CA THR A 206 2.90 -14.02 -9.25
C THR A 206 1.71 -14.68 -9.94
N GLY A 207 0.51 -14.64 -9.34
CA GLY A 207 -0.72 -15.15 -9.94
C GLY A 207 -1.06 -14.43 -11.26
N TYR A 208 -0.94 -13.10 -11.31
CA TYR A 208 -1.10 -12.35 -12.56
C TYR A 208 -0.05 -12.70 -13.62
N ALA A 209 1.20 -12.93 -13.23
CA ALA A 209 2.24 -13.37 -14.17
C ALA A 209 1.88 -14.72 -14.83
N VAL A 210 1.39 -15.68 -14.04
CA VAL A 210 0.90 -16.97 -14.55
C VAL A 210 -0.24 -16.76 -15.54
N GLN A 211 -1.20 -15.87 -15.24
CA GLN A 211 -2.30 -15.55 -16.16
C GLN A 211 -1.80 -14.98 -17.49
N TRP A 212 -0.85 -14.03 -17.46
CA TRP A 212 -0.29 -13.45 -18.68
C TRP A 212 0.44 -14.49 -19.54
N PHE A 213 1.25 -15.35 -18.93
CA PHE A 213 1.91 -16.44 -19.64
C PHE A 213 0.93 -17.49 -20.18
N ALA A 214 -0.11 -17.83 -19.44
CA ALA A 214 -1.16 -18.75 -19.91
C ALA A 214 -1.91 -18.16 -21.10
N LEU A 215 -2.25 -16.86 -21.07
CA LEU A 215 -2.89 -16.16 -22.19
C LEU A 215 -1.97 -16.15 -23.42
N SER A 216 -0.67 -15.92 -23.26
CA SER A 216 0.29 -15.96 -24.37
C SER A 216 0.39 -17.37 -24.99
N ALA A 217 0.40 -18.41 -24.17
CA ALA A 217 0.41 -19.80 -24.63
C ALA A 217 -0.89 -20.16 -25.37
N ALA A 218 -2.05 -19.73 -24.84
CA ALA A 218 -3.35 -19.92 -25.49
C ALA A 218 -3.43 -19.19 -26.83
N LEU A 219 -2.96 -17.96 -26.90
CA LEU A 219 -2.90 -17.16 -28.14
C LEU A 219 -2.04 -17.85 -29.21
N LEU A 220 -0.87 -18.35 -28.82
CA LEU A 220 0.01 -19.10 -29.73
C LEU A 220 -0.62 -20.42 -30.16
N GLY A 221 -1.25 -21.15 -29.24
CA GLY A 221 -1.95 -22.40 -29.55
C GLY A 221 -3.10 -22.20 -30.54
N LEU A 222 -3.92 -21.17 -30.34
CA LEU A 222 -4.99 -20.80 -31.27
C LEU A 222 -4.46 -20.39 -32.63
N PHE A 223 -3.38 -19.66 -32.69
CA PHE A 223 -2.74 -19.25 -33.93
C PHE A 223 -2.23 -20.44 -34.74
N ILE A 224 -1.57 -21.40 -34.07
CA ILE A 224 -1.12 -22.64 -34.69
C ILE A 224 -2.32 -23.46 -35.19
N TYR A 225 -3.35 -23.59 -34.35
CA TYR A 225 -4.57 -24.31 -34.72
C TYR A 225 -5.24 -23.72 -35.98
N LEU A 226 -5.46 -22.41 -36.00
CA LEU A 226 -6.04 -21.72 -37.17
C LEU A 226 -5.20 -21.90 -38.43
N GLY A 227 -3.87 -21.78 -38.31
CA GLY A 227 -2.96 -21.97 -39.43
C GLY A 227 -3.00 -23.39 -40.03
N LEU A 228 -3.23 -24.41 -39.19
CA LEU A 228 -3.38 -25.80 -39.62
C LEU A 228 -4.75 -26.07 -40.23
N VAL A 229 -5.84 -25.54 -39.66
CA VAL A 229 -7.21 -25.71 -40.19
C VAL A 229 -7.34 -25.06 -41.57
N ASN A 230 -6.93 -23.79 -41.71
CA ASN A 230 -7.01 -23.09 -42.99
C ASN A 230 -6.18 -23.80 -44.09
N ALA A 231 -5.07 -24.42 -43.71
CA ALA A 231 -4.26 -25.20 -44.66
C ALA A 231 -4.97 -26.47 -45.16
N ARG A 232 -5.86 -27.08 -44.36
CA ARG A 232 -6.64 -28.26 -44.71
C ARG A 232 -7.83 -27.94 -45.61
N GLU A 233 -8.53 -26.83 -45.37
CA GLU A 233 -9.72 -26.42 -46.15
C GLU A 233 -9.37 -26.13 -47.62
N ILE A 234 -8.25 -25.53 -47.89
CA ILE A 234 -7.80 -25.20 -49.26
C ILE A 234 -7.48 -26.50 -50.07
N HIS A 235 -7.16 -27.63 -49.41
CA HIS A 235 -6.94 -28.90 -50.10
C HIS A 235 -8.22 -29.66 -50.42
N HIS A 236 -9.38 -29.23 -49.91
CA HIS A 236 -10.66 -29.90 -50.19
C HIS A 236 -11.58 -29.14 -51.18
N GLU A 237 -11.16 -28.00 -51.73
CA GLU A 237 -11.91 -27.36 -52.81
C GLU A 237 -11.71 -28.16 -54.11
N PRO A 238 -12.73 -28.85 -54.59
CA PRO A 238 -12.63 -29.55 -55.88
C PRO A 238 -12.61 -28.52 -57.00
N SER A 239 -11.63 -28.62 -57.90
CA SER A 239 -11.53 -27.79 -59.08
C SER A 239 -12.76 -28.00 -59.99
N HIS A 240 -13.82 -27.21 -59.77
CA HIS A 240 -14.86 -27.04 -60.78
C HIS A 240 -14.27 -26.17 -61.94
N ARG A 241 -13.71 -26.86 -62.93
CA ARG A 241 -13.55 -26.28 -64.28
C ARG A 241 -14.89 -26.33 -64.97
N PRO A 242 -15.51 -25.27 -65.41
CA PRO A 242 -16.59 -25.31 -66.38
C PRO A 242 -16.02 -25.73 -67.75
N ALA A 243 -16.73 -26.64 -68.42
CA ALA A 243 -16.49 -27.03 -69.77
C ALA A 243 -16.98 -25.96 -70.77
#